data_6facc9030defac1946d26c72067a8d90
#
_entry.id   6facc9030defac1946d26c72067a8d90
#
_cell.length_a   1.000
_cell.length_b   1.000
_cell.length_c   1.000
_cell.angle_alpha   90.00
_cell.angle_beta   90.00
_cell.angle_gamma   90.00
#
_symmetry.space_group_name_H-M   'P 1'
#
loop_
_entity.id
_entity.type
_entity.pdbx_description
1 polymer ?
#
loop_
_entity_poly.entity_id
_entity_poly.type
_entity_poly.pdbx_seq_one_letter_code
_entity_poly.pdbx_strand_id
1 'polypeptide(L)'
;MGRVLAIRLTLVNTGPRTSRGYGLAGRSGRAARPGRIGTRGIACFDGSVSVRGDGRLPGRQRIRGKVTTTGPEAFTPADPVGTLSGIRVVEIAQNAAVPYCGRLLAGMGADVVKVEPPDGDAMRRLADLGPNEARAYAAINPGKRSIVLDLGTEDAGEVLHGLFRWADVVLVGVKGSDLDRFGIGWDHVREVNPRAVHLTHTAFGPDGPDADVGGYDVLVQALSGAGFIMNRSENGVPIPTRPAVNDFGTGIASALAVVAALWDRDRTGEGQRVDTSLLATALGLGTALLHRFEADGDDLRSFRSDLEEIRSSGGGFDEQRALYESDMLQGQTAFRLYFRTYATVDGLVSVAGLSPGLYRKFHEVTGIPRPASRIGASSPEFLAVVDEAERCFAAETTGHWLEAFRTVGYPCGRYNLPDEALEDPQVVANDFVVGLDHPEFGHYVTTGMPLRMEASQVAVRGPSPGLGAHTVEVLYEIGFSRRRIEELSSAGAVTPGGSQSEAFGPGEQRSIQKGP
;
A
#
# COMPACT_ATOMS: atom_id res chain seq x y z
N MET A 1 -0.51 -14.04 44.51
CA MET A 1 0.50 -12.97 44.75
C MET A 1 0.97 -12.51 43.37
N GLY A 2 0.28 -11.54 42.82
CA GLY A 2 0.54 -11.03 41.47
C GLY A 2 1.76 -10.11 41.44
N ARG A 3 2.75 -10.39 40.62
CA ARG A 3 3.81 -9.46 40.26
C ARG A 3 3.37 -8.77 38.96
N VAL A 4 3.27 -7.45 39.02
CA VAL A 4 2.93 -6.57 37.93
C VAL A 4 4.18 -6.32 37.08
N LEU A 5 4.12 -6.67 35.80
CA LEU A 5 5.11 -6.33 34.79
C LEU A 5 4.88 -4.87 34.36
N ALA A 6 5.74 -3.98 34.76
CA ALA A 6 5.74 -2.61 34.28
C ALA A 6 6.75 -2.47 33.13
N ILE A 7 6.28 -2.49 31.88
CA ILE A 7 7.10 -2.03 30.76
C ILE A 7 7.28 -0.53 30.89
N ARG A 8 8.45 -0.10 31.41
CA ARG A 8 8.86 1.29 31.50
C ARG A 8 9.33 1.74 30.11
N LEU A 9 8.48 2.44 29.39
CA LEU A 9 8.95 3.35 28.33
C LEU A 9 9.63 4.54 29.00
N THR A 10 10.94 4.46 29.20
CA THR A 10 11.76 5.57 29.66
C THR A 10 12.05 6.46 28.46
N LEU A 11 11.29 7.53 28.30
CA LEU A 11 11.71 8.66 27.49
C LEU A 11 12.97 9.26 28.13
N VAL A 12 14.13 8.97 27.55
CA VAL A 12 15.40 9.59 27.95
C VAL A 12 15.35 11.06 27.51
N ASN A 13 15.08 11.90 28.50
CA ASN A 13 15.22 13.34 28.36
C ASN A 13 16.72 13.66 28.47
N THR A 14 17.41 13.82 27.33
CA THR A 14 18.81 14.26 27.31
C THR A 14 18.87 15.77 27.55
N GLY A 15 18.97 16.17 28.80
CA GLY A 15 19.43 17.50 29.16
C GLY A 15 20.91 17.68 28.79
N PRO A 16 21.39 18.91 28.60
CA PRO A 16 22.71 19.17 28.02
C PRO A 16 23.84 18.73 28.97
N ARG A 17 24.69 17.80 28.50
CA ARG A 17 25.95 17.49 29.15
C ARG A 17 26.98 18.58 28.83
N THR A 18 27.42 19.27 29.84
CA THR A 18 28.58 20.17 29.83
C THR A 18 29.84 19.42 29.45
N SER A 19 30.43 19.75 28.32
CA SER A 19 31.77 19.31 27.94
C SER A 19 32.82 20.19 28.62
N ARG A 20 33.75 19.57 29.32
CA ARG A 20 35.01 20.17 29.77
C ARG A 20 35.92 20.40 28.56
N GLY A 21 36.52 21.60 28.54
CA GLY A 21 37.31 22.11 27.46
C GLY A 21 38.70 21.49 27.27
N TYR A 22 39.20 21.68 26.09
CA TYR A 22 40.60 21.92 25.79
C TYR A 22 40.71 23.22 24.98
N GLY A 23 41.46 24.18 25.51
CA GLY A 23 41.66 25.45 24.90
C GLY A 23 42.70 25.40 23.78
N LEU A 24 42.55 26.28 22.80
CA LEU A 24 43.64 26.98 22.15
C LEU A 24 43.15 28.31 21.59
N ALA A 25 44.01 29.29 21.73
CA ALA A 25 43.84 30.72 21.67
C ALA A 25 43.55 31.30 20.26
N GLY A 26 42.84 32.44 20.24
CA GLY A 26 43.33 33.50 19.41
C GLY A 26 42.34 34.26 18.51
N ARG A 27 42.05 35.49 18.92
CA ARG A 27 41.79 36.73 18.13
C ARG A 27 40.33 37.15 17.85
N SER A 28 39.99 38.14 18.59
CA SER A 28 39.25 39.43 18.36
C SER A 28 38.51 39.67 17.06
N GLY A 29 37.25 40.10 17.16
CA GLY A 29 36.52 40.79 16.11
C GLY A 29 35.05 41.15 16.45
N ARG A 30 34.83 42.29 17.04
CA ARG A 30 33.69 43.24 17.03
C ARG A 30 32.23 42.71 16.97
N ALA A 31 31.51 43.13 17.96
CA ALA A 31 30.04 43.09 18.12
C ALA A 31 29.30 43.93 17.06
N ALA A 32 28.16 43.42 16.60
CA ALA A 32 27.08 44.19 15.97
C ALA A 32 25.75 43.88 16.65
N ARG A 33 25.00 44.92 16.96
CA ARG A 33 23.72 44.92 17.72
C ARG A 33 22.55 44.43 16.85
N PRO A 34 21.47 43.87 17.46
CA PRO A 34 20.31 43.42 16.73
C PRO A 34 19.35 44.55 16.37
N GLY A 35 18.90 44.57 15.11
CA GLY A 35 17.86 45.48 14.61
C GLY A 35 16.45 44.95 14.96
N ARG A 36 15.59 45.84 15.40
CA ARG A 36 14.15 45.64 15.63
C ARG A 36 13.44 45.44 14.29
N ILE A 37 12.61 44.39 14.18
CA ILE A 37 11.63 44.25 13.09
C ILE A 37 10.24 44.55 13.68
N GLY A 38 9.56 45.49 13.01
CA GLY A 38 8.30 46.05 13.44
C GLY A 38 7.11 45.11 13.16
N THR A 39 6.18 45.14 14.09
CA THR A 39 4.84 44.57 13.98
C THR A 39 3.99 45.34 12.98
N ARG A 40 3.50 44.69 11.92
CA ARG A 40 2.36 45.19 11.14
C ARG A 40 1.12 44.38 11.48
N GLY A 41 0.09 45.14 11.92
CA GLY A 41 -1.18 44.61 12.36
C GLY A 41 -2.01 44.02 11.24
N ILE A 42 -2.73 42.98 11.58
CA ILE A 42 -3.80 42.37 10.75
C ILE A 42 -5.11 43.00 11.23
N ALA A 43 -5.81 43.65 10.29
CA ALA A 43 -7.13 44.23 10.52
C ALA A 43 -8.19 43.12 10.54
N CYS A 44 -9.00 43.08 11.59
CA CYS A 44 -10.22 42.28 11.66
C CYS A 44 -11.29 42.89 10.75
N PHE A 45 -11.87 42.06 9.85
CA PHE A 45 -13.13 42.38 9.20
C PHE A 45 -14.25 41.65 9.94
N ASP A 46 -15.12 42.45 10.58
CA ASP A 46 -16.38 42.02 11.16
C ASP A 46 -17.44 41.98 10.05
N GLY A 47 -18.08 40.85 9.87
CA GLY A 47 -19.12 40.62 8.87
C GLY A 47 -20.19 39.66 9.40
N SER A 48 -21.07 40.21 10.29
CA SER A 48 -22.26 39.52 10.76
C SER A 48 -23.27 39.31 9.60
N VAL A 49 -23.58 38.06 9.27
CA VAL A 49 -24.73 37.68 8.43
C VAL A 49 -25.77 36.99 9.31
N SER A 50 -26.90 37.67 9.53
CA SER A 50 -28.08 37.10 10.17
C SER A 50 -28.87 36.26 9.16
N VAL A 51 -29.02 34.95 9.42
CA VAL A 51 -29.95 34.10 8.67
C VAL A 51 -31.18 33.85 9.53
N ARG A 52 -32.35 34.38 9.09
CA ARG A 52 -33.66 33.99 9.63
C ARG A 52 -34.03 32.65 9.01
N GLY A 53 -34.36 31.69 9.86
CA GLY A 53 -34.77 30.38 9.44
C GLY A 53 -36.21 30.32 8.93
N ASP A 54 -36.40 29.48 7.90
CA ASP A 54 -37.67 28.81 7.60
C ASP A 54 -37.35 27.32 7.39
N GLY A 55 -37.97 26.52 8.24
CA GLY A 55 -37.76 25.08 8.30
C GLY A 55 -38.30 24.33 7.08
N ARG A 56 -37.41 23.94 6.21
CA ARG A 56 -37.61 22.78 5.29
C ARG A 56 -36.25 22.11 5.13
N LEU A 57 -36.22 20.80 5.34
CA LEU A 57 -35.06 19.95 5.06
C LEU A 57 -34.64 20.12 3.58
N PRO A 58 -33.42 20.50 3.26
CA PRO A 58 -32.97 20.56 1.87
C PRO A 58 -32.70 19.12 1.39
N GLY A 59 -33.34 18.82 0.27
CA GLY A 59 -33.08 17.61 -0.50
C GLY A 59 -31.60 17.52 -0.89
N ARG A 60 -31.12 16.29 -1.04
CA ARG A 60 -29.77 15.93 -1.51
C ARG A 60 -29.34 16.81 -2.69
N GLN A 61 -28.57 17.84 -2.43
CA GLN A 61 -27.81 18.52 -3.48
C GLN A 61 -26.61 17.64 -3.83
N ARG A 62 -26.65 17.04 -5.03
CA ARG A 62 -25.46 16.47 -5.65
C ARG A 62 -24.43 17.59 -5.81
N ILE A 63 -23.42 17.58 -4.99
CA ILE A 63 -22.24 18.42 -5.20
C ILE A 63 -21.55 17.86 -6.44
N ARG A 64 -21.77 18.48 -7.60
CA ARG A 64 -20.95 18.28 -8.78
C ARG A 64 -19.62 19.00 -8.53
N GLY A 65 -18.71 18.35 -7.80
CA GLY A 65 -17.30 18.67 -7.88
C GLY A 65 -16.88 18.42 -9.34
N LYS A 66 -16.16 19.34 -9.94
CA LYS A 66 -15.50 19.09 -11.23
C LYS A 66 -14.44 18.02 -10.98
N VAL A 67 -14.79 16.76 -11.20
CA VAL A 67 -13.82 15.73 -11.53
C VAL A 67 -13.24 16.18 -12.86
N THR A 68 -11.98 16.55 -12.90
CA THR A 68 -11.27 16.84 -14.14
C THR A 68 -11.18 15.52 -14.91
N THR A 69 -12.13 15.30 -15.79
CA THR A 69 -12.07 14.24 -16.79
C THR A 69 -11.02 14.65 -17.81
N THR A 70 -9.83 14.06 -17.75
CA THR A 70 -8.96 13.99 -18.92
C THR A 70 -9.61 13.02 -19.88
N GLY A 71 -10.17 13.54 -20.99
CA GLY A 71 -10.73 12.73 -22.06
C GLY A 71 -9.69 11.78 -22.66
N PRO A 72 -10.12 10.79 -23.46
CA PRO A 72 -9.23 9.84 -24.09
C PRO A 72 -8.39 10.54 -25.16
N GLU A 73 -7.29 11.17 -24.78
CA GLU A 73 -6.20 11.42 -25.71
C GLU A 73 -5.44 10.11 -25.84
N ALA A 74 -5.36 9.60 -27.05
CA ALA A 74 -4.55 8.45 -27.39
C ALA A 74 -3.16 8.64 -26.80
N PHE A 75 -2.71 7.70 -25.98
CA PHE A 75 -1.39 7.70 -25.36
C PHE A 75 -0.33 7.75 -26.48
N THR A 76 0.22 8.91 -26.74
CA THR A 76 1.45 9.06 -27.50
C THR A 76 2.60 9.11 -26.51
N PRO A 77 3.69 8.32 -26.68
CA PRO A 77 4.86 8.32 -25.78
C PRO A 77 5.71 9.58 -25.98
N ALA A 78 5.13 10.75 -25.95
CA ALA A 78 5.79 11.97 -26.38
C ALA A 78 5.78 13.08 -25.34
N ASP A 79 6.04 12.79 -24.08
CA ASP A 79 6.65 13.80 -23.18
C ASP A 79 7.10 13.10 -21.89
N PRO A 80 8.29 13.38 -21.36
CA PRO A 80 8.75 12.79 -20.11
C PRO A 80 7.89 13.31 -18.93
N VAL A 81 6.83 12.59 -18.61
CA VAL A 81 5.84 13.00 -17.63
C VAL A 81 5.92 12.10 -16.39
N GLY A 82 7.01 12.15 -15.68
CA GLY A 82 7.19 11.41 -14.43
C GLY A 82 8.64 11.14 -14.10
N THR A 83 8.92 10.84 -12.84
CA THR A 83 10.28 10.60 -12.35
C THR A 83 10.96 9.41 -13.03
N LEU A 84 10.19 8.42 -13.46
CA LEU A 84 10.68 7.21 -14.14
C LEU A 84 10.40 7.20 -15.65
N SER A 85 10.16 8.37 -16.26
CA SER A 85 9.99 8.47 -17.70
C SER A 85 11.24 7.96 -18.44
N GLY A 86 11.00 7.11 -19.45
CA GLY A 86 12.06 6.42 -20.19
C GLY A 86 12.56 5.12 -19.56
N ILE A 87 12.11 4.78 -18.33
CA ILE A 87 12.38 3.48 -17.71
C ILE A 87 11.37 2.45 -18.24
N ARG A 88 11.89 1.32 -18.75
CA ARG A 88 11.13 0.22 -19.33
C ARG A 88 11.12 -0.97 -18.38
N VAL A 89 9.93 -1.43 -18.04
CA VAL A 89 9.70 -2.49 -17.05
C VAL A 89 9.01 -3.67 -17.71
N VAL A 90 9.56 -4.85 -17.56
CA VAL A 90 8.90 -6.13 -17.89
C VAL A 90 8.41 -6.75 -16.58
N GLU A 91 7.10 -7.02 -16.49
CA GLU A 91 6.46 -7.62 -15.32
C GLU A 91 5.99 -9.04 -15.64
N ILE A 92 6.63 -10.06 -15.04
CA ILE A 92 6.28 -11.48 -15.15
C ILE A 92 5.75 -11.93 -13.79
N ALA A 93 4.52 -11.55 -13.49
CA ALA A 93 3.91 -11.82 -12.19
C ALA A 93 2.39 -11.79 -12.28
N GLN A 94 1.73 -12.41 -11.29
CA GLN A 94 0.28 -12.46 -11.16
C GLN A 94 -0.14 -12.01 -9.74
N ASN A 95 -1.44 -11.88 -9.53
CA ASN A 95 -2.08 -11.49 -8.28
C ASN A 95 -1.80 -10.04 -7.86
N ALA A 96 -1.27 -9.79 -6.64
CA ALA A 96 -1.29 -8.45 -6.06
C ALA A 96 0.10 -7.83 -5.85
N ALA A 97 1.04 -8.49 -5.19
CA ALA A 97 2.25 -7.87 -4.66
C ALA A 97 3.13 -7.22 -5.75
N VAL A 98 3.64 -8.01 -6.69
CA VAL A 98 4.46 -7.50 -7.80
C VAL A 98 3.65 -6.64 -8.78
N PRO A 99 2.41 -7.01 -9.17
CA PRO A 99 1.57 -6.13 -9.97
C PRO A 99 1.30 -4.76 -9.33
N TYR A 100 1.20 -4.69 -8.00
CA TYR A 100 1.10 -3.39 -7.32
C TYR A 100 2.41 -2.59 -7.38
N CYS A 101 3.58 -3.25 -7.32
CA CYS A 101 4.86 -2.60 -7.61
C CYS A 101 4.85 -2.01 -9.03
N GLY A 102 4.49 -2.80 -10.05
CA GLY A 102 4.38 -2.33 -11.43
C GLY A 102 3.43 -1.15 -11.60
N ARG A 103 2.28 -1.15 -10.89
CA ARG A 103 1.36 -0.01 -10.85
C ARG A 103 2.02 1.26 -10.32
N LEU A 104 2.79 1.14 -9.23
CA LEU A 104 3.49 2.29 -8.65
C LEU A 104 4.56 2.83 -9.60
N LEU A 105 5.33 1.97 -10.25
CA LEU A 105 6.32 2.37 -11.26
C LEU A 105 5.66 3.03 -12.47
N ALA A 106 4.54 2.47 -12.99
CA ALA A 106 3.75 3.08 -14.06
C ALA A 106 3.22 4.46 -13.67
N GLY A 107 2.69 4.61 -12.45
CA GLY A 107 2.24 5.90 -11.93
C GLY A 107 3.34 6.94 -11.76
N MET A 108 4.59 6.51 -11.60
CA MET A 108 5.79 7.37 -11.62
C MET A 108 6.33 7.61 -13.04
N GLY A 109 5.73 7.03 -14.07
CA GLY A 109 6.06 7.30 -15.46
C GLY A 109 6.82 6.21 -16.21
N ALA A 110 7.10 5.08 -15.59
CA ALA A 110 7.70 3.95 -16.29
C ALA A 110 6.73 3.33 -17.32
N ASP A 111 7.29 2.82 -18.41
CA ASP A 111 6.58 2.00 -19.37
C ASP A 111 6.58 0.54 -18.90
N VAL A 112 5.43 0.06 -18.42
CA VAL A 112 5.31 -1.27 -17.81
C VAL A 112 4.58 -2.22 -18.75
N VAL A 113 5.30 -3.21 -19.25
CA VAL A 113 4.76 -4.33 -20.04
C VAL A 113 4.55 -5.54 -19.13
N LYS A 114 3.28 -5.89 -18.92
CA LYS A 114 2.87 -7.09 -18.18
C LYS A 114 2.79 -8.29 -19.11
N VAL A 115 3.55 -9.32 -18.79
CA VAL A 115 3.52 -10.62 -19.48
C VAL A 115 2.51 -11.50 -18.77
N GLU A 116 1.49 -11.93 -19.50
CA GLU A 116 0.40 -12.77 -18.99
C GLU A 116 0.40 -14.12 -19.68
N PRO A 117 0.02 -15.22 -18.99
CA PRO A 117 -0.21 -16.52 -19.64
C PRO A 117 -1.44 -16.44 -20.58
N PRO A 118 -1.67 -17.45 -21.43
CA PRO A 118 -2.80 -17.46 -22.37
C PRO A 118 -4.18 -17.25 -21.74
N ASP A 119 -4.38 -17.72 -20.51
CA ASP A 119 -5.63 -17.56 -19.74
C ASP A 119 -5.63 -16.32 -18.84
N GLY A 120 -4.64 -15.44 -18.98
CA GLY A 120 -4.49 -14.20 -18.27
C GLY A 120 -4.03 -14.33 -16.82
N ASP A 121 -3.83 -13.18 -16.15
CA ASP A 121 -3.55 -13.09 -14.71
C ASP A 121 -4.67 -13.76 -13.90
N ALA A 122 -4.30 -14.43 -12.81
CA ALA A 122 -5.25 -15.08 -11.91
C ALA A 122 -6.35 -14.13 -11.40
N MET A 123 -6.05 -12.84 -11.25
CA MET A 123 -7.05 -11.84 -10.84
C MET A 123 -8.13 -11.60 -11.92
N ARG A 124 -7.82 -11.76 -13.20
CA ARG A 124 -8.84 -11.66 -14.27
C ARG A 124 -9.92 -12.72 -14.15
N ARG A 125 -9.56 -13.91 -13.63
CA ARG A 125 -10.46 -15.06 -13.48
C ARG A 125 -11.54 -14.88 -12.41
N LEU A 126 -11.46 -13.85 -11.58
CA LEU A 126 -12.57 -13.46 -10.70
C LEU A 126 -13.79 -13.04 -11.51
N ALA A 127 -13.60 -12.53 -12.72
CA ALA A 127 -14.60 -12.28 -13.77
C ALA A 127 -15.87 -11.56 -13.28
N ASP A 128 -15.73 -10.68 -12.30
CA ASP A 128 -16.86 -9.95 -11.69
C ASP A 128 -17.25 -8.66 -12.46
N LEU A 129 -16.52 -8.33 -13.54
CA LEU A 129 -16.87 -7.28 -14.49
C LEU A 129 -17.27 -7.84 -15.86
N GLY A 130 -16.61 -8.90 -16.30
CA GLY A 130 -16.85 -9.52 -17.61
C GLY A 130 -15.84 -10.64 -17.89
N PRO A 131 -15.91 -11.28 -19.05
CA PRO A 131 -14.92 -12.28 -19.43
C PRO A 131 -13.51 -11.68 -19.42
N ASN A 132 -12.59 -12.32 -18.71
CA ASN A 132 -11.19 -11.88 -18.60
C ASN A 132 -10.98 -10.49 -18.00
N GLU A 133 -11.95 -9.98 -17.22
CA GLU A 133 -11.80 -8.71 -16.50
C GLU A 133 -12.46 -8.76 -15.11
N ALA A 134 -11.78 -8.18 -14.12
CA ALA A 134 -12.26 -8.11 -12.76
C ALA A 134 -11.86 -6.79 -12.09
N ARG A 135 -12.68 -6.34 -11.13
CA ARG A 135 -12.40 -5.09 -10.36
C ARG A 135 -11.03 -5.11 -9.71
N ALA A 136 -10.61 -6.25 -9.16
CA ALA A 136 -9.31 -6.40 -8.55
C ALA A 136 -8.17 -6.24 -9.57
N TYR A 137 -8.31 -6.83 -10.77
CA TYR A 137 -7.33 -6.65 -11.84
C TYR A 137 -7.30 -5.19 -12.31
N ALA A 138 -8.45 -4.59 -12.58
CA ALA A 138 -8.58 -3.20 -13.02
C ALA A 138 -7.97 -2.20 -12.00
N ALA A 139 -8.10 -2.48 -10.70
CA ALA A 139 -7.54 -1.63 -9.65
C ALA A 139 -6.01 -1.73 -9.53
N ILE A 140 -5.41 -2.89 -9.87
CA ILE A 140 -3.98 -3.14 -9.66
C ILE A 140 -3.13 -2.89 -10.93
N ASN A 141 -3.74 -2.88 -12.10
CA ASN A 141 -3.01 -2.81 -13.37
C ASN A 141 -3.27 -1.56 -14.24
N PRO A 142 -3.73 -0.42 -13.71
CA PRO A 142 -3.94 0.76 -14.54
C PRO A 142 -2.62 1.28 -15.10
N GLY A 143 -2.68 1.79 -16.34
CA GLY A 143 -1.54 2.41 -17.02
C GLY A 143 -0.44 1.45 -17.49
N LYS A 144 -0.68 0.13 -17.47
CA LYS A 144 0.23 -0.88 -18.02
C LYS A 144 -0.14 -1.26 -19.45
N ARG A 145 0.80 -1.90 -20.14
CA ARG A 145 0.56 -2.63 -21.40
C ARG A 145 0.51 -4.13 -21.10
N SER A 146 -0.34 -4.88 -21.79
CA SER A 146 -0.47 -6.35 -21.62
C SER A 146 -0.04 -7.05 -22.89
N ILE A 147 0.80 -8.07 -22.73
CA ILE A 147 1.12 -9.06 -23.77
C ILE A 147 0.80 -10.46 -23.26
N VAL A 148 0.41 -11.35 -24.16
CA VAL A 148 0.24 -12.78 -23.86
C VAL A 148 1.43 -13.56 -24.38
N LEU A 149 2.08 -14.31 -23.48
CA LEU A 149 3.19 -15.21 -23.79
C LEU A 149 3.05 -16.52 -23.00
N ASP A 150 2.96 -17.64 -23.71
CA ASP A 150 3.01 -18.96 -23.07
C ASP A 150 4.46 -19.36 -22.81
N LEU A 151 4.89 -19.24 -21.55
CA LEU A 151 6.25 -19.59 -21.10
C LEU A 151 6.56 -21.10 -21.24
N GLY A 152 5.57 -21.93 -21.48
CA GLY A 152 5.75 -23.39 -21.70
C GLY A 152 6.14 -23.77 -23.12
N THR A 153 6.14 -22.84 -24.07
CA THR A 153 6.49 -23.10 -25.48
C THR A 153 8.00 -22.95 -25.74
N GLU A 154 8.52 -23.66 -26.74
CA GLU A 154 9.93 -23.55 -27.15
C GLU A 154 10.30 -22.15 -27.65
N ASP A 155 9.36 -21.46 -28.27
CA ASP A 155 9.54 -20.11 -28.83
C ASP A 155 9.54 -19.01 -27.76
N ALA A 156 9.09 -19.27 -26.51
CA ALA A 156 9.01 -18.28 -25.46
C ALA A 156 10.37 -17.65 -25.12
N GLY A 157 11.45 -18.45 -25.18
CA GLY A 157 12.82 -17.97 -24.89
C GLY A 157 13.26 -16.84 -25.82
N GLU A 158 12.91 -16.87 -27.10
CA GLU A 158 13.25 -15.81 -28.06
C GLU A 158 12.56 -14.50 -27.71
N VAL A 159 11.27 -14.57 -27.34
CA VAL A 159 10.49 -13.39 -26.93
C VAL A 159 11.03 -12.82 -25.61
N LEU A 160 11.31 -13.68 -24.62
CA LEU A 160 11.91 -13.26 -23.34
C LEU A 160 13.27 -12.57 -23.55
N HIS A 161 14.14 -13.09 -24.40
CA HIS A 161 15.43 -12.45 -24.71
C HIS A 161 15.23 -11.06 -25.35
N GLY A 162 14.23 -10.90 -26.21
CA GLY A 162 13.85 -9.59 -26.76
C GLY A 162 13.41 -8.63 -25.68
N LEU A 163 12.53 -9.08 -24.79
CA LEU A 163 12.02 -8.29 -23.65
C LEU A 163 13.15 -7.91 -22.68
N PHE A 164 14.06 -8.84 -22.34
CA PHE A 164 15.17 -8.55 -21.41
C PHE A 164 16.17 -7.54 -21.99
N ARG A 165 16.46 -7.59 -23.30
CA ARG A 165 17.28 -6.56 -23.95
C ARG A 165 16.64 -5.19 -23.95
N TRP A 166 15.32 -5.14 -24.07
CA TRP A 166 14.54 -3.92 -24.07
C TRP A 166 14.38 -3.31 -22.65
N ALA A 167 14.33 -4.15 -21.61
CA ALA A 167 13.97 -3.75 -20.25
C ALA A 167 15.12 -3.05 -19.50
N ASP A 168 14.77 -2.04 -18.72
CA ASP A 168 15.61 -1.49 -17.64
C ASP A 168 15.38 -2.23 -16.32
N VAL A 169 14.17 -2.76 -16.13
CA VAL A 169 13.75 -3.50 -14.94
C VAL A 169 12.97 -4.73 -15.35
N VAL A 170 13.27 -5.86 -14.72
CA VAL A 170 12.51 -7.10 -14.85
C VAL A 170 11.94 -7.48 -13.49
N LEU A 171 10.62 -7.50 -13.36
CA LEU A 171 9.90 -7.87 -12.15
C LEU A 171 9.40 -9.30 -12.28
N VAL A 172 9.79 -10.19 -11.38
CA VAL A 172 9.41 -11.60 -11.42
C VAL A 172 8.77 -12.00 -10.10
N GLY A 173 7.56 -12.55 -10.17
CA GLY A 173 6.79 -13.05 -9.02
C GLY A 173 6.32 -14.47 -9.24
N VAL A 174 7.23 -15.44 -9.12
CA VAL A 174 7.00 -16.89 -9.26
C VAL A 174 7.74 -17.66 -8.18
N LYS A 175 7.53 -18.98 -8.10
CA LYS A 175 8.31 -19.85 -7.19
C LYS A 175 9.79 -19.86 -7.59
N GLY A 176 10.69 -20.10 -6.65
CA GLY A 176 12.11 -20.23 -6.91
C GLY A 176 12.46 -21.24 -8.00
N SER A 177 11.86 -22.43 -7.94
CA SER A 177 12.05 -23.51 -8.92
C SER A 177 11.55 -23.19 -10.35
N ASP A 178 10.67 -22.22 -10.52
CA ASP A 178 10.16 -21.81 -11.83
C ASP A 178 11.08 -20.78 -12.52
N LEU A 179 11.99 -20.13 -11.78
CA LEU A 179 12.93 -19.13 -12.32
C LEU A 179 13.81 -19.72 -13.43
N ASP A 180 14.47 -20.83 -13.12
CA ASP A 180 15.36 -21.51 -14.08
C ASP A 180 14.56 -22.26 -15.13
N ARG A 181 13.44 -22.89 -14.73
CA ARG A 181 12.57 -23.62 -15.65
C ARG A 181 12.09 -22.78 -16.82
N PHE A 182 11.76 -21.52 -16.57
CA PHE A 182 11.26 -20.59 -17.59
C PHE A 182 12.33 -19.64 -18.14
N GLY A 183 13.57 -19.73 -17.67
CA GLY A 183 14.65 -18.84 -18.10
C GLY A 183 14.43 -17.37 -17.72
N ILE A 184 13.79 -17.11 -16.58
CA ILE A 184 13.42 -15.77 -16.10
C ILE A 184 14.17 -15.35 -14.82
N GLY A 185 15.11 -16.18 -14.35
CA GLY A 185 15.96 -15.88 -13.21
C GLY A 185 17.04 -14.83 -13.53
N TRP A 186 17.69 -14.31 -12.48
CA TRP A 186 18.71 -13.28 -12.60
C TRP A 186 19.84 -13.62 -13.57
N ASP A 187 20.35 -14.84 -13.52
CA ASP A 187 21.48 -15.25 -14.38
C ASP A 187 21.12 -15.19 -15.87
N HIS A 188 19.90 -15.61 -16.24
CA HIS A 188 19.40 -15.50 -17.60
C HIS A 188 19.22 -14.04 -18.05
N VAL A 189 18.67 -13.19 -17.18
CA VAL A 189 18.50 -11.76 -17.49
C VAL A 189 19.85 -11.07 -17.61
N ARG A 190 20.78 -11.34 -16.69
CA ARG A 190 22.12 -10.74 -16.67
C ARG A 190 22.94 -11.09 -17.89
N GLU A 191 22.84 -12.32 -18.39
CA GLU A 191 23.52 -12.75 -19.61
C GLU A 191 23.10 -11.91 -20.82
N VAL A 192 21.81 -11.57 -20.91
CA VAL A 192 21.24 -10.78 -22.01
C VAL A 192 21.40 -9.28 -21.78
N ASN A 193 21.23 -8.80 -20.54
CA ASN A 193 21.28 -7.39 -20.17
C ASN A 193 21.89 -7.20 -18.77
N PRO A 194 23.21 -7.05 -18.65
CA PRO A 194 23.89 -6.88 -17.36
C PRO A 194 23.54 -5.57 -16.65
N ARG A 195 22.86 -4.64 -17.34
CA ARG A 195 22.41 -3.37 -16.76
C ARG A 195 20.99 -3.44 -16.19
N ALA A 196 20.24 -4.52 -16.42
CA ALA A 196 18.89 -4.65 -15.92
C ALA A 196 18.87 -4.75 -14.38
N VAL A 197 17.91 -4.10 -13.74
CA VAL A 197 17.53 -4.38 -12.36
C VAL A 197 16.55 -5.54 -12.39
N HIS A 198 16.86 -6.61 -11.70
CA HIS A 198 16.01 -7.81 -11.64
C HIS A 198 15.42 -7.98 -10.25
N LEU A 199 14.11 -7.82 -10.11
CA LEU A 199 13.42 -8.07 -8.85
C LEU A 199 12.84 -9.49 -8.87
N THR A 200 13.26 -10.31 -7.91
CA THR A 200 12.64 -11.60 -7.60
C THR A 200 11.77 -11.46 -6.36
N HIS A 201 10.51 -11.84 -6.48
CA HIS A 201 9.57 -11.88 -5.37
C HIS A 201 9.12 -13.31 -5.09
N THR A 202 9.19 -13.71 -3.82
CA THR A 202 8.71 -15.00 -3.31
C THR A 202 7.80 -14.82 -2.10
N ALA A 203 7.11 -15.86 -1.66
CA ALA A 203 6.30 -15.79 -0.46
C ALA A 203 7.14 -15.73 0.82
N PHE A 204 8.17 -16.60 0.91
CA PHE A 204 8.88 -16.84 2.18
C PHE A 204 10.35 -16.40 2.17
N GLY A 205 10.89 -15.98 1.05
CA GLY A 205 12.29 -15.61 0.87
C GLY A 205 13.04 -16.60 -0.02
N PRO A 206 14.26 -16.25 -0.48
CA PRO A 206 15.04 -17.09 -1.39
C PRO A 206 15.72 -18.28 -0.71
N ASP A 207 15.84 -18.27 0.61
CA ASP A 207 16.56 -19.25 1.39
C ASP A 207 15.65 -19.93 2.43
N GLY A 208 16.04 -21.11 2.88
CA GLY A 208 15.34 -21.83 3.94
C GLY A 208 14.45 -22.97 3.45
N PRO A 209 13.74 -23.65 4.37
CA PRO A 209 12.97 -24.85 4.04
C PRO A 209 11.78 -24.58 3.13
N ASP A 210 11.25 -23.36 3.11
CA ASP A 210 10.07 -22.97 2.34
C ASP A 210 10.40 -22.11 1.09
N ALA A 211 11.66 -22.04 0.68
CA ALA A 211 12.10 -21.21 -0.45
C ALA A 211 11.34 -21.52 -1.77
N ASP A 212 11.05 -22.79 -2.01
CA ASP A 212 10.32 -23.27 -3.20
C ASP A 212 8.81 -23.45 -2.97
N VAL A 213 8.32 -23.07 -1.78
CA VAL A 213 6.89 -23.17 -1.48
C VAL A 213 6.16 -21.95 -2.03
N GLY A 214 5.11 -22.19 -2.81
CA GLY A 214 4.20 -21.12 -3.24
C GLY A 214 3.38 -20.60 -2.05
N GLY A 215 3.10 -19.30 -2.02
CA GLY A 215 2.34 -18.74 -0.91
C GLY A 215 1.51 -17.52 -1.30
N TYR A 216 0.61 -17.18 -0.40
CA TYR A 216 -0.29 -16.04 -0.47
C TYR A 216 -0.28 -15.30 0.86
N ASP A 217 -0.79 -14.09 0.88
CA ASP A 217 -0.89 -13.23 2.07
C ASP A 217 -1.43 -13.95 3.30
N VAL A 218 -2.46 -14.79 3.15
CA VAL A 218 -3.07 -15.54 4.25
C VAL A 218 -2.09 -16.49 4.97
N LEU A 219 -1.20 -17.14 4.22
CA LEU A 219 -0.19 -18.04 4.82
C LEU A 219 0.87 -17.26 5.58
N VAL A 220 1.23 -16.11 5.04
CA VAL A 220 2.21 -15.21 5.65
C VAL A 220 1.62 -14.51 6.88
N GLN A 221 0.34 -14.12 6.88
CA GLN A 221 -0.35 -13.65 8.09
C GLN A 221 -0.24 -14.68 9.22
N ALA A 222 -0.44 -15.97 8.91
CA ALA A 222 -0.34 -17.03 9.91
C ALA A 222 1.11 -17.22 10.41
N LEU A 223 2.08 -17.30 9.50
CA LEU A 223 3.48 -17.62 9.83
C LEU A 223 4.19 -16.47 10.55
N SER A 224 3.94 -15.23 10.15
CA SER A 224 4.61 -14.04 10.73
C SER A 224 4.12 -13.65 12.12
N GLY A 225 3.02 -14.23 12.60
CA GLY A 225 2.34 -13.79 13.81
C GLY A 225 1.40 -12.58 13.60
N ALA A 226 1.46 -11.94 12.43
CA ALA A 226 0.59 -10.80 12.13
C ALA A 226 -0.90 -11.18 12.20
N GLY A 227 -1.26 -12.37 11.71
CA GLY A 227 -2.62 -12.87 11.80
C GLY A 227 -3.11 -13.08 13.22
N PHE A 228 -2.22 -13.43 14.15
CA PHE A 228 -2.57 -13.57 15.56
C PHE A 228 -2.98 -12.22 16.20
N ILE A 229 -2.35 -11.15 15.75
CA ILE A 229 -2.59 -9.79 16.25
C ILE A 229 -3.82 -9.16 15.56
N MET A 230 -3.90 -9.28 14.23
CA MET A 230 -4.85 -8.50 13.41
C MET A 230 -6.14 -9.24 13.08
N ASN A 231 -6.12 -10.58 13.01
CA ASN A 231 -7.27 -11.32 12.53
C ASN A 231 -8.37 -11.39 13.59
N ARG A 232 -9.61 -11.18 13.16
CA ARG A 232 -10.78 -11.51 13.97
C ARG A 232 -10.96 -13.03 14.04
N SER A 233 -11.67 -13.51 15.05
CA SER A 233 -12.05 -14.92 15.18
C SER A 233 -13.53 -15.13 14.81
N GLU A 234 -13.83 -16.28 14.26
CA GLU A 234 -15.18 -16.79 14.09
C GLU A 234 -15.19 -18.26 14.50
N ASN A 235 -16.01 -18.60 15.51
CA ASN A 235 -16.06 -19.94 16.11
C ASN A 235 -14.68 -20.46 16.58
N GLY A 236 -13.84 -19.60 17.14
CA GLY A 236 -12.49 -19.96 17.61
C GLY A 236 -11.45 -20.14 16.50
N VAL A 237 -11.76 -19.80 15.25
CA VAL A 237 -10.86 -19.88 14.10
C VAL A 237 -10.54 -18.49 13.58
N PRO A 238 -9.25 -18.13 13.40
CA PRO A 238 -8.88 -16.82 12.87
C PRO A 238 -9.30 -16.68 11.39
N ILE A 239 -9.92 -15.55 11.07
CA ILE A 239 -10.30 -15.18 9.71
C ILE A 239 -9.26 -14.17 9.18
N PRO A 240 -8.67 -14.41 8.00
CA PRO A 240 -7.67 -13.52 7.44
C PRO A 240 -8.17 -12.07 7.29
N THR A 241 -7.31 -11.13 7.67
CA THR A 241 -7.57 -9.70 7.51
C THR A 241 -7.64 -9.32 6.02
N ARG A 242 -8.58 -8.45 5.68
CA ARG A 242 -8.69 -7.80 4.38
C ARG A 242 -8.64 -6.28 4.58
N PRO A 243 -7.99 -5.51 3.67
CA PRO A 243 -7.24 -5.94 2.48
C PRO A 243 -6.00 -6.78 2.82
N ALA A 244 -5.40 -7.41 1.80
CA ALA A 244 -4.16 -8.20 1.89
C ALA A 244 -2.95 -7.27 2.14
N VAL A 245 -2.77 -6.83 3.38
CA VAL A 245 -1.80 -5.77 3.74
C VAL A 245 -0.36 -6.15 3.43
N ASN A 246 -0.01 -7.45 3.51
CA ASN A 246 1.35 -7.89 3.19
C ASN A 246 1.62 -7.86 1.68
N ASP A 247 0.63 -8.18 0.83
CA ASP A 247 0.74 -8.03 -0.62
C ASP A 247 1.01 -6.58 -1.01
N PHE A 248 0.16 -5.64 -0.57
CA PHE A 248 0.32 -4.23 -0.90
C PHE A 248 1.56 -3.62 -0.26
N GLY A 249 1.88 -3.99 0.98
CA GLY A 249 3.13 -3.61 1.66
C GLY A 249 4.36 -4.09 0.89
N THR A 250 4.35 -5.33 0.38
CA THR A 250 5.43 -5.87 -0.42
C THR A 250 5.54 -5.17 -1.78
N GLY A 251 4.43 -4.81 -2.40
CA GLY A 251 4.44 -4.01 -3.62
C GLY A 251 5.12 -2.65 -3.43
N ILE A 252 4.86 -1.97 -2.30
CA ILE A 252 5.54 -0.71 -1.93
C ILE A 252 7.03 -0.95 -1.67
N ALA A 253 7.38 -1.98 -0.88
CA ALA A 253 8.78 -2.32 -0.59
C ALA A 253 9.54 -2.68 -1.86
N SER A 254 8.92 -3.41 -2.78
CA SER A 254 9.48 -3.77 -4.09
C SER A 254 9.72 -2.53 -4.96
N ALA A 255 8.78 -1.60 -5.01
CA ALA A 255 8.93 -0.36 -5.76
C ALA A 255 10.08 0.50 -5.19
N LEU A 256 10.18 0.62 -3.86
CA LEU A 256 11.28 1.29 -3.17
C LEU A 256 12.63 0.65 -3.53
N ALA A 257 12.72 -0.68 -3.48
CA ALA A 257 13.95 -1.41 -3.77
C ALA A 257 14.37 -1.27 -5.25
N VAL A 258 13.41 -1.31 -6.19
CA VAL A 258 13.67 -1.06 -7.62
C VAL A 258 14.20 0.35 -7.85
N VAL A 259 13.57 1.38 -7.26
CA VAL A 259 14.04 2.77 -7.40
C VAL A 259 15.45 2.95 -6.81
N ALA A 260 15.73 2.33 -5.66
CA ALA A 260 17.06 2.34 -5.05
C ALA A 260 18.11 1.65 -5.94
N ALA A 261 17.76 0.50 -6.55
CA ALA A 261 18.64 -0.22 -7.46
C ALA A 261 18.88 0.54 -8.78
N LEU A 262 17.87 1.23 -9.31
CA LEU A 262 18.02 2.12 -10.46
C LEU A 262 18.96 3.29 -10.15
N TRP A 263 18.81 3.89 -8.97
CA TRP A 263 19.72 4.94 -8.49
C TRP A 263 21.17 4.46 -8.36
N ASP A 264 21.38 3.25 -7.87
CA ASP A 264 22.72 2.66 -7.78
C ASP A 264 23.29 2.33 -9.17
N ARG A 265 22.47 1.78 -10.07
CA ARG A 265 22.80 1.53 -11.48
C ARG A 265 23.28 2.79 -12.21
N ASP A 266 22.64 3.92 -11.98
CA ASP A 266 23.02 5.18 -12.62
C ASP A 266 24.41 5.66 -12.18
N ARG A 267 24.87 5.24 -11.00
CA ARG A 267 26.20 5.55 -10.45
C ARG A 267 27.26 4.53 -10.84
N THR A 268 26.91 3.26 -10.90
CA THR A 268 27.85 2.15 -11.12
C THR A 268 27.92 1.71 -12.59
N GLY A 269 26.84 1.94 -13.32
CA GLY A 269 26.67 1.43 -14.68
C GLY A 269 26.15 -0.01 -14.75
N GLU A 270 26.00 -0.70 -13.61
CA GLU A 270 25.67 -2.12 -13.51
C GLU A 270 24.28 -2.32 -12.92
N GLY A 271 23.54 -3.31 -13.44
CA GLY A 271 22.30 -3.80 -12.84
C GLY A 271 22.56 -4.72 -11.65
N GLN A 272 21.50 -5.11 -10.96
CA GLN A 272 21.59 -6.02 -9.83
C GLN A 272 20.32 -6.82 -9.60
N ARG A 273 20.45 -7.94 -8.87
CA ARG A 273 19.33 -8.68 -8.33
C ARG A 273 18.82 -8.00 -7.05
N VAL A 274 17.51 -7.96 -6.91
CA VAL A 274 16.79 -7.49 -5.73
C VAL A 274 15.81 -8.58 -5.31
N ASP A 275 15.84 -8.99 -4.06
CA ASP A 275 14.91 -9.98 -3.52
C ASP A 275 13.92 -9.34 -2.56
N THR A 276 12.64 -9.67 -2.72
CA THR A 276 11.57 -9.31 -1.78
C THR A 276 10.72 -10.52 -1.43
N SER A 277 10.08 -10.50 -0.26
CA SER A 277 9.13 -11.55 0.09
C SER A 277 7.97 -11.01 0.92
N LEU A 278 6.83 -11.71 0.85
CA LEU A 278 5.68 -11.41 1.70
C LEU A 278 6.06 -11.54 3.17
N LEU A 279 6.81 -12.59 3.54
CA LEU A 279 7.20 -12.84 4.92
C LEU A 279 8.12 -11.73 5.47
N ALA A 280 9.14 -11.31 4.73
CA ALA A 280 10.01 -10.22 5.14
C ALA A 280 9.23 -8.92 5.36
N THR A 281 8.29 -8.63 4.46
CA THR A 281 7.42 -7.45 4.59
C THR A 281 6.51 -7.56 5.80
N ALA A 282 5.88 -8.71 6.04
CA ALA A 282 5.00 -8.91 7.20
C ALA A 282 5.75 -8.72 8.52
N LEU A 283 6.98 -9.26 8.63
CA LEU A 283 7.85 -9.03 9.78
C LEU A 283 8.26 -7.56 9.91
N GLY A 284 8.58 -6.90 8.79
CA GLY A 284 8.89 -5.47 8.75
C GLY A 284 7.74 -4.58 9.21
N LEU A 285 6.51 -4.87 8.78
CA LEU A 285 5.31 -4.16 9.24
C LEU A 285 5.03 -4.40 10.73
N GLY A 286 5.40 -5.56 11.24
CA GLY A 286 5.30 -5.93 12.66
C GLY A 286 6.47 -5.47 13.54
N THR A 287 7.44 -4.71 13.03
CA THR A 287 8.71 -4.37 13.73
C THR A 287 8.51 -3.86 15.15
N ALA A 288 7.48 -3.04 15.40
CA ALA A 288 7.20 -2.49 16.73
C ALA A 288 6.72 -3.54 17.76
N LEU A 289 6.31 -4.73 17.30
CA LEU A 289 5.76 -5.81 18.13
C LEU A 289 6.67 -7.06 18.13
N LEU A 290 7.53 -7.19 17.12
CA LEU A 290 8.36 -8.38 16.88
C LEU A 290 9.81 -8.13 17.32
N HIS A 291 10.01 -7.82 18.59
CA HIS A 291 11.33 -7.64 19.19
C HIS A 291 11.41 -8.35 20.55
N ARG A 292 12.62 -8.67 20.98
CA ARG A 292 12.90 -9.28 22.27
C ARG A 292 14.19 -8.68 22.83
N PHE A 293 14.16 -8.35 24.11
CA PHE A 293 15.33 -7.92 24.85
C PHE A 293 15.79 -9.06 25.79
N GLU A 294 17.06 -9.10 26.11
CA GLU A 294 17.60 -10.06 27.08
C GLU A 294 16.91 -9.91 28.45
N ALA A 295 16.56 -8.68 28.81
CA ALA A 295 15.83 -8.36 30.04
C ALA A 295 14.43 -8.98 30.12
N ASP A 296 13.83 -9.38 29.00
CA ASP A 296 12.48 -9.97 28.94
C ASP A 296 12.47 -11.46 29.34
N GLY A 297 13.64 -12.03 29.67
CA GLY A 297 13.81 -13.48 29.77
C GLY A 297 12.89 -14.20 30.75
N ASP A 298 12.64 -13.64 31.95
CA ASP A 298 11.77 -14.24 32.97
C ASP A 298 10.29 -14.12 32.57
N ASP A 299 9.92 -12.98 32.07
CA ASP A 299 8.55 -12.66 31.66
C ASP A 299 8.12 -13.48 30.44
N LEU A 300 9.01 -13.62 29.47
CA LEU A 300 8.79 -14.47 28.30
C LEU A 300 8.66 -15.96 28.70
N ARG A 301 9.39 -16.40 29.71
CA ARG A 301 9.24 -17.78 30.23
C ARG A 301 7.88 -17.98 30.89
N SER A 302 7.41 -17.01 31.69
CA SER A 302 6.08 -17.06 32.30
C SER A 302 4.99 -17.10 31.23
N PHE A 303 5.03 -16.15 30.28
CA PHE A 303 4.07 -16.10 29.18
C PHE A 303 4.01 -17.41 28.38
N ARG A 304 5.17 -18.01 28.08
CA ARG A 304 5.23 -19.30 27.36
C ARG A 304 4.66 -20.45 28.19
N SER A 305 4.88 -20.44 29.49
CA SER A 305 4.30 -21.45 30.40
C SER A 305 2.79 -21.35 30.42
N ASP A 306 2.24 -20.14 30.54
CA ASP A 306 0.80 -19.90 30.58
C ASP A 306 0.15 -20.24 29.20
N LEU A 307 0.84 -19.93 28.11
CA LEU A 307 0.42 -20.29 26.76
C LEU A 307 0.37 -21.82 26.56
N GLU A 308 1.37 -22.53 27.07
CA GLU A 308 1.43 -24.00 27.00
C GLU A 308 0.34 -24.65 27.88
N GLU A 309 0.03 -24.07 29.03
CA GLU A 309 -1.09 -24.51 29.86
C GLU A 309 -2.44 -24.37 29.13
N ILE A 310 -2.68 -23.24 28.47
CA ILE A 310 -3.87 -23.03 27.64
C ILE A 310 -3.94 -24.09 26.53
N ARG A 311 -2.85 -24.33 25.82
CA ARG A 311 -2.80 -25.29 24.71
C ARG A 311 -3.04 -26.74 25.19
N SER A 312 -2.38 -27.14 26.28
CA SER A 312 -2.49 -28.49 26.83
C SER A 312 -3.87 -28.77 27.44
N SER A 313 -4.58 -27.76 27.92
CA SER A 313 -5.97 -27.85 28.37
C SER A 313 -7.00 -27.80 27.25
N GLY A 314 -6.56 -27.68 25.98
CA GLY A 314 -7.45 -27.62 24.81
C GLY A 314 -7.97 -26.20 24.49
N GLY A 315 -7.37 -25.16 25.08
CA GLY A 315 -7.72 -23.77 24.80
C GLY A 315 -7.39 -23.39 23.37
N GLY A 316 -8.34 -22.71 22.70
CA GLY A 316 -8.27 -22.35 21.30
C GLY A 316 -7.60 -21.00 21.04
N PHE A 317 -7.85 -20.49 19.84
CA PHE A 317 -7.27 -19.20 19.40
C PHE A 317 -7.69 -18.03 20.30
N ASP A 318 -8.96 -17.99 20.71
CA ASP A 318 -9.49 -16.86 21.47
C ASP A 318 -8.88 -16.75 22.87
N GLU A 319 -8.67 -17.89 23.56
CA GLU A 319 -8.02 -17.94 24.87
C GLU A 319 -6.53 -17.56 24.77
N GLN A 320 -5.83 -18.07 23.77
CA GLN A 320 -4.43 -17.72 23.51
C GLN A 320 -4.29 -16.23 23.19
N ARG A 321 -5.22 -15.68 22.41
CA ARG A 321 -5.25 -14.26 22.07
C ARG A 321 -5.56 -13.40 23.30
N ALA A 322 -6.51 -13.81 24.13
CA ALA A 322 -6.83 -13.10 25.36
C ALA A 322 -5.61 -13.02 26.32
N LEU A 323 -4.83 -14.10 26.43
CA LEU A 323 -3.57 -14.08 27.19
C LEU A 323 -2.58 -13.07 26.58
N TYR A 324 -2.35 -13.11 25.27
CA TYR A 324 -1.43 -12.19 24.58
C TYR A 324 -1.87 -10.73 24.74
N GLU A 325 -3.16 -10.43 24.56
CA GLU A 325 -3.69 -9.07 24.70
C GLU A 325 -3.63 -8.57 26.14
N SER A 326 -3.84 -9.45 27.14
CA SER A 326 -3.75 -9.07 28.54
C SER A 326 -2.33 -8.72 28.94
N ASP A 327 -1.35 -9.45 28.43
CA ASP A 327 0.07 -9.25 28.72
C ASP A 327 0.59 -7.98 28.02
N MET A 328 0.25 -7.81 26.75
CA MET A 328 0.65 -6.64 25.96
C MET A 328 -0.03 -5.35 26.41
N LEU A 329 -1.30 -5.41 26.84
CA LEU A 329 -2.09 -4.25 27.23
C LEU A 329 -2.02 -3.90 28.72
N GLN A 330 -1.34 -4.71 29.54
CA GLN A 330 -1.11 -4.41 30.95
C GLN A 330 -0.40 -3.05 31.11
N GLY A 331 -1.13 -2.08 31.66
CA GLY A 331 -0.65 -0.71 31.84
C GLY A 331 -0.91 0.26 30.69
N GLN A 332 -1.48 -0.19 29.57
CA GLN A 332 -1.80 0.68 28.43
C GLN A 332 -3.24 1.23 28.49
N THR A 333 -3.55 1.99 29.54
CA THR A 333 -4.85 2.67 29.71
C THR A 333 -5.23 3.55 28.51
N ALA A 334 -4.22 4.09 27.81
CA ALA A 334 -4.43 4.96 26.66
C ALA A 334 -5.23 4.27 25.54
N PHE A 335 -4.92 3.01 25.21
CA PHE A 335 -5.60 2.28 24.13
C PHE A 335 -7.02 1.84 24.48
N ARG A 336 -7.38 1.83 25.76
CA ARG A 336 -8.73 1.49 26.18
C ARG A 336 -9.67 2.69 26.31
N LEU A 337 -9.13 3.91 26.41
CA LEU A 337 -9.96 5.10 26.63
C LEU A 337 -9.70 6.20 25.58
N TYR A 338 -8.44 6.50 25.26
CA TYR A 338 -8.08 7.68 24.47
C TYR A 338 -7.69 7.37 23.02
N PHE A 339 -7.49 6.10 22.69
CA PHE A 339 -7.03 5.66 21.37
C PHE A 339 -7.86 4.48 20.91
N ARG A 340 -9.13 4.73 20.55
CA ARG A 340 -10.07 3.68 20.13
C ARG A 340 -11.27 4.25 19.38
N THR A 341 -12.12 3.35 18.91
CA THR A 341 -13.41 3.68 18.29
C THR A 341 -14.55 3.54 19.30
N TYR A 342 -15.51 4.45 19.24
CA TYR A 342 -16.73 4.48 20.05
C TYR A 342 -17.97 4.42 19.15
N ALA A 343 -19.01 3.74 19.62
CA ALA A 343 -20.33 3.79 19.02
C ALA A 343 -21.01 5.15 19.36
N THR A 344 -21.75 5.69 18.40
CA THR A 344 -22.55 6.91 18.51
C THR A 344 -23.99 6.63 18.13
N VAL A 345 -24.90 7.59 18.25
CA VAL A 345 -26.31 7.42 17.87
C VAL A 345 -26.48 6.97 16.41
N ASP A 346 -25.62 7.45 15.51
CA ASP A 346 -25.76 7.32 14.07
C ASP A 346 -24.56 6.67 13.36
N GLY A 347 -23.64 6.08 14.10
CA GLY A 347 -22.47 5.43 13.52
C GLY A 347 -21.33 5.18 14.50
N LEU A 348 -20.10 5.45 14.05
CA LEU A 348 -18.89 5.22 14.84
C LEU A 348 -17.93 6.43 14.70
N VAL A 349 -17.25 6.77 15.79
CA VAL A 349 -16.18 7.77 15.80
C VAL A 349 -14.91 7.19 16.40
N SER A 350 -13.78 7.37 15.71
CA SER A 350 -12.46 7.02 16.22
C SER A 350 -11.79 8.24 16.82
N VAL A 351 -11.15 8.05 17.98
CA VAL A 351 -10.40 9.08 18.70
C VAL A 351 -8.96 8.61 18.92
N ALA A 352 -7.98 9.53 18.84
CA ALA A 352 -6.57 9.19 18.93
C ALA A 352 -5.78 10.17 19.79
N GLY A 353 -5.57 9.83 21.06
CA GLY A 353 -4.82 10.63 22.01
C GLY A 353 -3.77 9.82 22.77
N LEU A 354 -2.49 10.20 22.63
CA LEU A 354 -1.35 9.52 23.27
C LEU A 354 -0.47 10.48 24.09
N SER A 355 -0.99 11.67 24.46
CA SER A 355 -0.24 12.63 25.26
C SER A 355 -1.07 13.18 26.43
N PRO A 356 -0.42 13.61 27.52
CA PRO A 356 -1.14 14.20 28.67
C PRO A 356 -2.01 15.42 28.30
N GLY A 357 -1.60 16.17 27.27
CA GLY A 357 -2.38 17.29 26.75
C GLY A 357 -3.66 16.85 26.07
N LEU A 358 -3.59 15.78 25.26
CA LEU A 358 -4.77 15.19 24.62
C LEU A 358 -5.69 14.53 25.65
N TYR A 359 -5.14 13.84 26.66
CA TYR A 359 -5.98 13.28 27.74
C TYR A 359 -6.83 14.35 28.42
N ARG A 360 -6.27 15.54 28.72
CA ARG A 360 -7.06 16.66 29.28
C ARG A 360 -8.20 17.06 28.35
N LYS A 361 -7.90 17.29 27.07
CA LYS A 361 -8.91 17.68 26.07
C LYS A 361 -10.02 16.65 25.94
N PHE A 362 -9.71 15.35 26.01
CA PHE A 362 -10.71 14.29 26.01
C PHE A 362 -11.71 14.48 27.16
N HIS A 363 -11.22 14.68 28.38
CA HIS A 363 -12.05 14.88 29.56
C HIS A 363 -12.80 16.22 29.57
N GLU A 364 -12.19 17.27 28.99
CA GLU A 364 -12.85 18.58 28.81
C GLU A 364 -14.05 18.46 27.85
N VAL A 365 -13.91 17.71 26.76
CA VAL A 365 -14.97 17.52 25.76
C VAL A 365 -16.06 16.58 26.26
N THR A 366 -15.68 15.48 26.88
CA THR A 366 -16.64 14.44 27.31
C THR A 366 -17.29 14.75 28.66
N GLY A 367 -16.71 15.62 29.46
CA GLY A 367 -17.16 15.86 30.83
C GLY A 367 -16.86 14.74 31.82
N ILE A 368 -16.27 13.66 31.38
CA ILE A 368 -15.97 12.47 32.21
C ILE A 368 -14.82 12.78 33.16
N PRO A 369 -14.89 12.43 34.44
CA PRO A 369 -13.80 12.63 35.38
C PRO A 369 -12.54 11.86 34.95
N ARG A 370 -11.37 12.52 35.07
CA ARG A 370 -10.09 11.87 34.75
C ARG A 370 -9.78 10.76 35.78
N PRO A 371 -9.44 9.54 35.36
CA PRO A 371 -9.03 8.50 36.30
C PRO A 371 -7.76 8.89 37.04
N ALA A 372 -7.60 8.43 38.28
CA ALA A 372 -6.41 8.70 39.09
C ALA A 372 -5.14 8.17 38.43
N SER A 373 -4.03 8.89 38.58
CA SER A 373 -2.77 8.64 37.88
C SER A 373 -2.02 7.42 38.40
N ARG A 374 -2.49 6.26 38.38
CA ARG A 374 -1.82 4.98 38.68
C ARG A 374 -2.82 3.82 38.70
N ILE A 375 -3.98 4.01 38.09
CA ILE A 375 -4.96 2.94 37.98
C ILE A 375 -4.56 2.01 36.84
N GLY A 376 -4.50 0.71 37.09
CA GLY A 376 -4.24 -0.29 36.05
C GLY A 376 -5.40 -0.39 35.05
N ALA A 377 -5.09 -0.69 33.80
CA ALA A 377 -6.07 -0.79 32.69
C ALA A 377 -7.19 -1.83 32.92
N SER A 378 -6.99 -2.75 33.86
CA SER A 378 -7.97 -3.80 34.22
C SER A 378 -8.60 -3.56 35.61
N SER A 379 -8.33 -2.43 36.27
CA SER A 379 -8.96 -2.15 37.57
C SER A 379 -10.44 -1.83 37.40
N PRO A 380 -11.29 -2.20 38.35
CA PRO A 380 -12.73 -1.89 38.31
C PRO A 380 -13.02 -0.39 38.16
N GLU A 381 -12.20 0.46 38.80
CA GLU A 381 -12.35 1.91 38.72
C GLU A 381 -12.05 2.44 37.29
N PHE A 382 -11.03 1.88 36.62
CA PHE A 382 -10.72 2.27 35.25
C PHE A 382 -11.77 1.77 34.26
N LEU A 383 -12.21 0.55 34.42
CA LEU A 383 -13.29 -0.04 33.59
C LEU A 383 -14.59 0.75 33.72
N ALA A 384 -14.93 1.24 34.91
CA ALA A 384 -16.08 2.12 35.10
C ALA A 384 -15.97 3.44 34.31
N VAL A 385 -14.76 4.00 34.18
CA VAL A 385 -14.52 5.20 33.33
C VAL A 385 -14.67 4.86 31.85
N VAL A 386 -14.24 3.66 31.43
CA VAL A 386 -14.42 3.19 30.04
C VAL A 386 -15.91 3.04 29.72
N ASP A 387 -16.68 2.40 30.62
CA ASP A 387 -18.13 2.22 30.48
C ASP A 387 -18.87 3.57 30.46
N GLU A 388 -18.42 4.55 31.24
CA GLU A 388 -18.98 5.90 31.21
C GLU A 388 -18.69 6.58 29.87
N ALA A 389 -17.47 6.41 29.33
CA ALA A 389 -17.12 6.94 28.02
C ALA A 389 -17.99 6.31 26.92
N GLU A 390 -18.18 5.02 26.93
CA GLU A 390 -19.05 4.33 25.95
C GLU A 390 -20.49 4.86 26.00
N ARG A 391 -21.05 5.05 27.19
CA ARG A 391 -22.39 5.63 27.36
C ARG A 391 -22.45 7.10 26.90
N CYS A 392 -21.42 7.88 27.20
CA CYS A 392 -21.31 9.27 26.79
C CYS A 392 -21.30 9.40 25.26
N PHE A 393 -20.46 8.62 24.58
CA PHE A 393 -20.39 8.64 23.12
C PHE A 393 -21.69 8.15 22.46
N ALA A 394 -22.33 7.13 23.03
CA ALA A 394 -23.59 6.59 22.53
C ALA A 394 -24.79 7.53 22.68
N ALA A 395 -24.67 8.61 23.46
CA ALA A 395 -25.73 9.59 23.67
C ALA A 395 -25.82 10.66 22.58
N GLU A 396 -24.78 10.86 21.79
CA GLU A 396 -24.69 11.92 20.79
C GLU A 396 -24.33 11.39 19.38
N THR A 397 -24.51 12.22 18.36
CA THR A 397 -24.22 11.85 16.98
C THR A 397 -22.71 11.88 16.68
N THR A 398 -22.29 11.16 15.64
CA THR A 398 -20.93 11.20 15.12
C THR A 398 -20.52 12.64 14.77
N GLY A 399 -21.43 13.42 14.15
CA GLY A 399 -21.20 14.82 13.81
C GLY A 399 -20.92 15.70 15.03
N HIS A 400 -21.67 15.53 16.12
CA HIS A 400 -21.44 16.22 17.38
C HIS A 400 -20.01 16.00 17.90
N TRP A 401 -19.58 14.75 18.00
CA TRP A 401 -18.25 14.40 18.49
C TRP A 401 -17.11 14.90 17.61
N LEU A 402 -17.28 14.83 16.28
CA LEU A 402 -16.29 15.36 15.35
C LEU A 402 -16.10 16.88 15.53
N GLU A 403 -17.17 17.64 15.68
CA GLU A 403 -17.12 19.08 15.89
C GLU A 403 -16.49 19.43 17.25
N ALA A 404 -16.96 18.79 18.31
CA ALA A 404 -16.48 19.03 19.67
C ALA A 404 -14.98 18.75 19.81
N PHE A 405 -14.50 17.60 19.32
CA PHE A 405 -13.09 17.24 19.39
C PHE A 405 -12.20 18.09 18.47
N ARG A 406 -12.65 18.40 17.26
CA ARG A 406 -11.90 19.25 16.32
C ARG A 406 -11.73 20.68 16.87
N THR A 407 -12.74 21.23 17.53
CA THR A 407 -12.70 22.57 18.13
C THR A 407 -11.56 22.71 19.14
N VAL A 408 -11.28 21.66 19.91
CA VAL A 408 -10.17 21.67 20.87
C VAL A 408 -8.86 21.13 20.26
N GLY A 409 -8.84 20.76 18.97
CA GLY A 409 -7.68 20.18 18.29
C GLY A 409 -7.33 18.79 18.85
N TYR A 410 -8.33 17.93 19.07
CA TYR A 410 -8.14 16.53 19.41
C TYR A 410 -8.31 15.69 18.15
N PRO A 411 -7.37 14.78 17.82
CA PRO A 411 -7.49 13.94 16.65
C PRO A 411 -8.69 13.00 16.73
N CYS A 412 -9.59 13.12 15.77
CA CYS A 412 -10.78 12.27 15.65
C CYS A 412 -11.18 12.11 14.18
N GLY A 413 -11.87 11.02 13.87
CA GLY A 413 -12.36 10.73 12.53
C GLY A 413 -13.64 9.89 12.54
N ARG A 414 -14.45 10.04 11.49
CA ARG A 414 -15.59 9.15 11.21
C ARG A 414 -15.05 7.78 10.79
N TYR A 415 -15.76 6.72 11.14
CA TYR A 415 -15.48 5.38 10.67
C TYR A 415 -16.30 5.13 9.40
N ASN A 416 -15.67 5.35 8.25
CA ASN A 416 -16.32 5.24 6.95
C ASN A 416 -16.40 3.79 6.46
N LEU A 417 -17.46 3.46 5.72
CA LEU A 417 -17.45 2.30 4.83
C LEU A 417 -16.52 2.55 3.63
N PRO A 418 -16.03 1.50 2.94
CA PRO A 418 -15.14 1.68 1.78
C PRO A 418 -15.72 2.60 0.70
N ASP A 419 -17.02 2.52 0.43
CA ASP A 419 -17.70 3.35 -0.55
C ASP A 419 -17.78 4.82 -0.10
N GLU A 420 -18.07 5.06 1.18
CA GLU A 420 -18.07 6.39 1.78
C GLU A 420 -16.68 7.03 1.77
N ALA A 421 -15.62 6.23 1.91
CA ALA A 421 -14.25 6.71 1.87
C ALA A 421 -13.88 7.28 0.48
N LEU A 422 -14.43 6.72 -0.61
CA LEU A 422 -14.21 7.24 -1.97
C LEU A 422 -14.84 8.62 -2.19
N GLU A 423 -15.87 8.97 -1.41
CA GLU A 423 -16.58 10.25 -1.47
C GLU A 423 -16.17 11.22 -0.34
N ASP A 424 -15.29 10.80 0.57
CA ASP A 424 -14.87 11.65 1.70
C ASP A 424 -14.18 12.92 1.20
N PRO A 425 -14.59 14.12 1.67
CA PRO A 425 -14.03 15.40 1.20
C PRO A 425 -12.51 15.50 1.35
N GLN A 426 -11.90 14.89 2.39
CA GLN A 426 -10.46 14.89 2.59
C GLN A 426 -9.76 14.00 1.57
N VAL A 427 -10.37 12.88 1.21
CA VAL A 427 -9.86 11.94 0.20
C VAL A 427 -9.93 12.57 -1.19
N VAL A 428 -11.06 13.18 -1.53
CA VAL A 428 -11.28 13.85 -2.82
C VAL A 428 -10.38 15.08 -2.98
N ALA A 429 -10.23 15.90 -1.94
CA ALA A 429 -9.43 17.14 -1.98
C ALA A 429 -7.92 16.88 -2.15
N ASN A 430 -7.45 15.68 -1.88
CA ASN A 430 -6.05 15.28 -2.03
C ASN A 430 -5.78 14.42 -3.28
N ASP A 431 -6.77 14.22 -4.14
CA ASP A 431 -6.67 13.35 -5.32
C ASP A 431 -6.27 11.89 -4.95
N PHE A 432 -6.67 11.42 -3.74
CA PHE A 432 -6.43 10.05 -3.31
C PHE A 432 -7.35 9.05 -4.01
N VAL A 433 -8.32 9.55 -4.75
CA VAL A 433 -9.18 8.80 -5.68
C VAL A 433 -9.18 9.49 -7.03
N VAL A 434 -9.25 8.70 -8.10
CA VAL A 434 -9.24 9.18 -9.48
C VAL A 434 -10.33 8.48 -10.28
N GLY A 435 -10.94 9.22 -11.22
CA GLY A 435 -11.86 8.69 -12.20
C GLY A 435 -11.11 8.27 -13.45
N LEU A 436 -11.40 7.08 -13.97
CA LEU A 436 -10.85 6.53 -15.21
C LEU A 436 -11.97 6.03 -16.10
N ASP A 437 -11.76 6.06 -17.41
CA ASP A 437 -12.70 5.54 -18.40
C ASP A 437 -12.15 4.24 -18.99
N HIS A 438 -12.77 3.10 -18.64
CA HIS A 438 -12.43 1.81 -19.22
C HIS A 438 -13.17 1.65 -20.56
N PRO A 439 -12.48 1.20 -21.63
CA PRO A 439 -13.08 1.15 -22.96
C PRO A 439 -14.32 0.23 -23.05
N GLU A 440 -14.39 -0.83 -22.24
CA GLU A 440 -15.49 -1.80 -22.26
C GLU A 440 -16.52 -1.55 -21.15
N PHE A 441 -16.08 -1.10 -19.94
CA PHE A 441 -16.92 -1.02 -18.75
C PHE A 441 -17.29 0.40 -18.34
N GLY A 442 -16.86 1.41 -19.11
CA GLY A 442 -17.20 2.81 -18.87
C GLY A 442 -16.45 3.42 -17.69
N HIS A 443 -17.00 4.50 -17.15
CA HIS A 443 -16.37 5.27 -16.08
C HIS A 443 -16.35 4.51 -14.76
N TYR A 444 -15.18 4.52 -14.09
CA TYR A 444 -15.02 3.96 -12.74
C TYR A 444 -14.09 4.83 -11.89
N VAL A 445 -14.24 4.74 -10.58
CA VAL A 445 -13.39 5.43 -9.60
C VAL A 445 -12.46 4.40 -8.94
N THR A 446 -11.19 4.75 -8.82
CA THR A 446 -10.18 3.91 -8.14
C THR A 446 -9.27 4.77 -7.27
N THR A 447 -8.44 4.12 -6.46
CA THR A 447 -7.45 4.82 -5.63
C THR A 447 -6.39 5.49 -6.50
N GLY A 448 -6.00 6.71 -6.15
CA GLY A 448 -4.87 7.44 -6.72
C GLY A 448 -3.51 6.86 -6.34
N MET A 449 -2.46 7.61 -6.60
CA MET A 449 -1.11 7.28 -6.14
C MET A 449 -0.95 7.60 -4.65
N PRO A 450 -0.27 6.74 -3.86
CA PRO A 450 -0.07 6.97 -2.43
C PRO A 450 1.02 8.01 -2.11
N LEU A 451 1.55 8.69 -3.11
CA LEU A 451 2.59 9.70 -2.99
C LEU A 451 2.35 10.84 -3.97
N ARG A 452 2.86 12.02 -3.63
CA ARG A 452 2.83 13.22 -4.47
C ARG A 452 4.22 13.83 -4.51
N MET A 453 4.66 14.29 -5.69
CA MET A 453 5.92 15.00 -5.90
C MET A 453 5.63 16.39 -6.45
N GLU A 454 6.35 17.41 -5.99
CA GLU A 454 6.11 18.80 -6.40
C GLU A 454 6.60 19.06 -7.84
N ALA A 455 7.79 18.57 -8.16
CA ALA A 455 8.48 18.83 -9.42
C ALA A 455 8.25 17.78 -10.50
N SER A 456 7.66 16.62 -10.14
CA SER A 456 7.46 15.50 -11.06
C SER A 456 6.01 15.07 -11.02
N GLN A 457 5.43 14.79 -12.17
CA GLN A 457 4.06 14.29 -12.22
C GLN A 457 4.02 12.81 -11.81
N VAL A 458 3.23 12.52 -10.77
CA VAL A 458 2.92 11.18 -10.32
C VAL A 458 1.42 11.03 -10.33
N ALA A 459 0.89 10.15 -11.17
CA ALA A 459 -0.54 9.95 -11.36
C ALA A 459 -0.86 8.55 -11.87
N VAL A 460 -2.06 8.06 -11.60
CA VAL A 460 -2.58 6.87 -12.28
C VAL A 460 -2.87 7.23 -13.74
N ARG A 461 -2.34 6.44 -14.68
CA ARG A 461 -2.38 6.73 -16.11
C ARG A 461 -3.24 5.70 -16.85
N GLY A 462 -4.42 6.11 -17.28
CA GLY A 462 -5.33 5.26 -18.03
C GLY A 462 -5.87 4.04 -17.25
N PRO A 463 -6.78 3.29 -17.84
CA PRO A 463 -7.35 2.07 -17.29
C PRO A 463 -6.36 0.90 -17.33
N SER A 464 -6.77 -0.26 -16.78
CA SER A 464 -6.09 -1.55 -17.00
C SER A 464 -6.19 -1.96 -18.47
N PRO A 465 -5.15 -2.65 -19.00
CA PRO A 465 -5.18 -3.11 -20.39
C PRO A 465 -6.06 -4.37 -20.53
N GLY A 466 -6.74 -4.51 -21.65
CA GLY A 466 -7.32 -5.80 -22.07
C GLY A 466 -6.24 -6.86 -22.24
N LEU A 467 -6.59 -8.14 -22.09
CA LEU A 467 -5.66 -9.26 -22.21
C LEU A 467 -5.00 -9.30 -23.59
N GLY A 468 -3.67 -9.20 -23.62
CA GLY A 468 -2.87 -9.24 -24.84
C GLY A 468 -3.04 -8.02 -25.77
N ALA A 469 -3.70 -6.97 -25.30
CA ALA A 469 -4.03 -5.79 -26.12
C ALA A 469 -2.82 -5.15 -26.83
N HIS A 470 -1.61 -5.34 -26.29
CA HIS A 470 -0.38 -4.74 -26.82
C HIS A 470 0.62 -5.79 -27.33
N THR A 471 0.21 -7.07 -27.50
CA THR A 471 1.13 -8.16 -27.88
C THR A 471 1.86 -7.85 -29.19
N VAL A 472 1.14 -7.47 -30.24
CA VAL A 472 1.73 -7.19 -31.54
C VAL A 472 2.61 -5.95 -31.53
N GLU A 473 2.15 -4.89 -30.89
CA GLU A 473 2.87 -3.61 -30.72
C GLU A 473 4.24 -3.83 -30.04
N VAL A 474 4.22 -4.47 -28.87
CA VAL A 474 5.45 -4.73 -28.10
C VAL A 474 6.41 -5.66 -28.86
N LEU A 475 5.92 -6.68 -29.54
CA LEU A 475 6.76 -7.55 -30.35
C LEU A 475 7.47 -6.79 -31.49
N TYR A 476 6.78 -5.84 -32.15
CA TYR A 476 7.45 -4.94 -33.11
C TYR A 476 8.52 -4.06 -32.46
N GLU A 477 8.23 -3.47 -31.30
CA GLU A 477 9.18 -2.61 -30.58
C GLU A 477 10.45 -3.36 -30.20
N ILE A 478 10.37 -4.64 -29.83
CA ILE A 478 11.53 -5.46 -29.50
C ILE A 478 12.18 -6.15 -30.71
N GLY A 479 11.74 -5.78 -31.94
CA GLY A 479 12.41 -6.08 -33.19
C GLY A 479 11.89 -7.31 -33.95
N PHE A 480 10.75 -7.87 -33.59
CA PHE A 480 10.16 -8.99 -34.35
C PHE A 480 9.54 -8.51 -35.66
N SER A 481 9.75 -9.24 -36.73
CA SER A 481 9.09 -8.99 -38.02
C SER A 481 7.63 -9.49 -37.98
N ARG A 482 6.77 -8.92 -38.84
CA ARG A 482 5.39 -9.36 -38.99
C ARG A 482 5.30 -10.89 -39.22
N ARG A 483 6.11 -11.40 -40.11
CA ARG A 483 6.13 -12.84 -40.38
C ARG A 483 6.44 -13.66 -39.13
N ARG A 484 7.44 -13.25 -38.32
CA ARG A 484 7.80 -13.99 -37.10
C ARG A 484 6.70 -13.92 -36.05
N ILE A 485 5.99 -12.79 -35.92
CA ILE A 485 4.83 -12.63 -35.03
C ILE A 485 3.70 -13.58 -35.46
N GLU A 486 3.42 -13.70 -36.78
CA GLU A 486 2.43 -14.63 -37.32
C GLU A 486 2.82 -16.11 -37.05
N GLU A 487 4.10 -16.45 -37.15
CA GLU A 487 4.64 -17.78 -36.83
C GLU A 487 4.47 -18.07 -35.32
N LEU A 488 4.87 -17.17 -34.43
CA LEU A 488 4.71 -17.30 -32.98
C LEU A 488 3.25 -17.43 -32.54
N SER A 489 2.35 -16.67 -33.18
CA SER A 489 0.92 -16.76 -32.94
C SER A 489 0.34 -18.11 -33.42
N SER A 490 0.78 -18.59 -34.57
CA SER A 490 0.35 -19.87 -35.12
C SER A 490 0.84 -21.08 -34.31
N ALA A 491 2.02 -20.94 -33.69
CA ALA A 491 2.59 -21.90 -32.75
C ALA A 491 1.95 -21.85 -31.35
N GLY A 492 1.10 -20.84 -31.07
CA GLY A 492 0.46 -20.65 -29.78
C GLY A 492 1.37 -20.03 -28.70
N ALA A 493 2.58 -19.59 -29.09
CA ALA A 493 3.51 -18.96 -28.16
C ALA A 493 3.02 -17.56 -27.69
N VAL A 494 2.38 -16.81 -28.60
CA VAL A 494 1.80 -15.51 -28.27
C VAL A 494 0.35 -15.44 -28.73
N THR A 495 -0.48 -14.68 -28.03
CA THR A 495 -1.87 -14.42 -28.42
C THR A 495 -2.08 -12.92 -28.56
N PRO A 496 -2.34 -12.41 -29.79
CA PRO A 496 -2.76 -11.04 -29.98
C PRO A 496 -4.13 -10.78 -29.34
N GLY A 497 -4.28 -9.66 -28.63
CA GLY A 497 -5.60 -9.20 -28.14
C GLY A 497 -6.45 -8.66 -29.29
N GLY A 498 -7.78 -8.78 -29.18
CA GLY A 498 -8.71 -8.36 -30.23
C GLY A 498 -8.87 -9.39 -31.36
N SER A 499 -9.69 -9.08 -32.39
CA SER A 499 -9.80 -9.95 -33.56
C SER A 499 -8.50 -9.92 -34.38
N GLN A 500 -8.02 -11.06 -34.85
CA GLN A 500 -6.78 -11.16 -35.66
C GLN A 500 -6.77 -10.17 -36.86
N SER A 501 -7.94 -9.80 -37.36
CA SER A 501 -8.08 -8.84 -38.48
C SER A 501 -7.73 -7.41 -38.10
N GLU A 502 -7.86 -7.02 -36.81
CA GLU A 502 -7.53 -5.68 -36.31
C GLU A 502 -6.05 -5.59 -35.90
N ALA A 503 -5.46 -6.68 -35.41
CA ALA A 503 -4.08 -6.73 -34.94
C ALA A 503 -3.05 -6.44 -36.05
N PHE A 504 -3.36 -6.74 -37.31
CA PHE A 504 -2.43 -6.58 -38.43
C PHE A 504 -2.75 -5.43 -39.41
N GLY A 505 -3.73 -4.57 -39.09
CA GLY A 505 -4.08 -3.33 -39.82
C GLY A 505 -4.35 -3.48 -41.34
N PRO A 506 -5.17 -2.61 -41.96
CA PRO A 506 -5.52 -2.70 -43.40
C PRO A 506 -4.44 -2.18 -44.36
N GLY A 507 -3.18 -2.06 -43.94
CA GLY A 507 -2.14 -1.27 -44.62
C GLY A 507 -1.45 -1.90 -45.87
N GLU A 508 -1.65 -3.16 -46.25
CA GLU A 508 -0.87 -3.79 -47.36
C GLU A 508 -1.66 -4.69 -48.33
N GLN A 509 -2.96 -4.58 -48.46
CA GLN A 509 -3.71 -5.29 -49.50
C GLN A 509 -3.82 -4.57 -50.85
N ARG A 510 -3.01 -3.54 -51.12
CA ARG A 510 -3.00 -2.85 -52.42
C ARG A 510 -1.67 -3.06 -53.15
N SER A 511 -1.43 -4.26 -53.68
CA SER A 511 -0.61 -4.41 -54.90
C SER A 511 -0.53 -5.87 -55.37
N ILE A 512 -1.62 -6.51 -55.76
CA ILE A 512 -1.61 -7.56 -56.75
C ILE A 512 -2.95 -7.44 -57.52
N GLN A 513 -3.07 -6.43 -58.36
CA GLN A 513 -3.90 -6.54 -59.54
C GLN A 513 -2.97 -6.64 -60.75
N LYS A 514 -2.81 -7.85 -61.28
CA LYS A 514 -2.29 -8.06 -62.61
C LYS A 514 -3.30 -7.50 -63.61
N GLY A 515 -2.94 -6.49 -64.34
CA GLY A 515 -3.58 -6.09 -65.56
C GLY A 515 -3.14 -6.95 -66.73
N PRO A 516 -3.76 -6.85 -67.88
CA PRO A 516 -4.15 -7.90 -68.79
C PRO A 516 -3.03 -8.57 -69.57
#